data_2c19585b0db835c5d4d257597114463a
#
_entry.id   2c19585b0db835c5d4d257597114463a
#
_cell.length_a   1.000
_cell.length_b   1.000
_cell.length_c   1.000
_cell.angle_alpha   90.00
_cell.angle_beta   90.00
_cell.angle_gamma   90.00
#
_symmetry.space_group_name_H-M   'P 1'
#
loop_
_entity.id
_entity.type
_entity.pdbx_description
1 polymer ?
#
loop_
_entity_poly.entity_id
_entity_poly.type
_entity_poly.pdbx_seq_one_letter_code
_entity_poly.pdbx_strand_id
1 'polypeptide(L)'
;MVNRPVPDPFLAATSWWVPEPLDLNALRLGCDALIGLHDFTSFCRRPKGQPGEPNMMRRVLDARWHDLGDGVLRLDIDAKAFCHQMVRSIAGTLVDMGRGRRRAGEMAGILRARDRQLAGTVAPPHGLCLWEVVYGEATAI
;
A
#
# COMPACT_ATOMS: atom_id res chain seq x y z
N MET A 1 -7.07 7.77 -5.69
CA MET A 1 -6.17 8.93 -5.36
C MET A 1 -6.37 10.00 -6.41
N VAL A 2 -6.41 11.25 -5.98
CA VAL A 2 -6.44 12.41 -6.88
C VAL A 2 -5.07 13.10 -6.81
N ASN A 3 -4.32 13.01 -7.90
CA ASN A 3 -3.00 13.61 -8.04
C ASN A 3 -3.07 14.83 -8.97
N ARG A 4 -3.53 15.93 -8.39
CA ARG A 4 -3.67 17.23 -9.04
C ARG A 4 -3.30 18.36 -8.07
N PRO A 5 -2.83 19.52 -8.56
CA PRO A 5 -2.54 20.66 -7.68
C PRO A 5 -3.74 21.14 -6.88
N VAL A 6 -4.96 20.95 -7.41
CA VAL A 6 -6.22 21.38 -6.79
C VAL A 6 -7.07 20.16 -6.46
N PRO A 7 -7.67 20.07 -5.27
CA PRO A 7 -8.53 18.96 -4.89
C PRO A 7 -9.80 18.92 -5.74
N ASP A 8 -10.38 17.73 -5.87
CA ASP A 8 -11.65 17.50 -6.54
C ASP A 8 -12.76 17.39 -5.48
N PRO A 9 -13.73 18.30 -5.41
CA PRO A 9 -14.78 18.26 -4.41
C PRO A 9 -15.71 17.05 -4.55
N PHE A 10 -15.86 16.48 -5.75
CA PHE A 10 -16.69 15.29 -5.98
C PHE A 10 -16.04 14.02 -5.51
N LEU A 11 -14.70 13.98 -5.45
CA LEU A 11 -13.92 12.82 -5.03
C LEU A 11 -13.33 12.96 -3.61
N ALA A 12 -13.51 14.08 -2.96
CA ALA A 12 -12.88 14.38 -1.67
C ALA A 12 -13.22 13.37 -0.57
N ALA A 13 -14.44 12.83 -0.56
CA ALA A 13 -14.87 11.87 0.45
C ALA A 13 -14.34 10.44 0.23
N THR A 14 -13.90 10.11 -0.99
CA THR A 14 -13.56 8.75 -1.41
C THR A 14 -12.17 8.61 -2.00
N SER A 15 -11.37 9.68 -2.00
CA SER A 15 -10.04 9.68 -2.59
C SER A 15 -9.04 10.44 -1.73
N TRP A 16 -7.83 9.92 -1.69
CA TRP A 16 -6.71 10.66 -1.12
C TRP A 16 -6.22 11.71 -2.12
N TRP A 17 -6.23 12.97 -1.72
CA TRP A 17 -5.68 14.06 -2.51
C TRP A 17 -4.19 14.20 -2.22
N VAL A 18 -3.39 14.11 -3.28
CA VAL A 18 -1.94 14.29 -3.26
C VAL A 18 -1.60 15.40 -4.27
N PRO A 19 -1.30 16.62 -3.80
CA PRO A 19 -1.09 17.75 -4.72
C PRO A 19 0.27 17.71 -5.45
N GLU A 20 1.29 17.08 -4.85
CA GLU A 20 2.62 17.02 -5.43
C GLU A 20 2.64 16.07 -6.65
N PRO A 21 3.36 16.42 -7.72
CA PRO A 21 3.52 15.51 -8.85
C PRO A 21 4.10 14.16 -8.42
N LEU A 22 3.53 13.07 -8.93
CA LEU A 22 3.99 11.71 -8.68
C LEU A 22 4.60 11.09 -9.91
N ASP A 23 5.77 10.46 -9.76
CA ASP A 23 6.38 9.64 -10.79
C ASP A 23 5.69 8.26 -10.81
N LEU A 24 4.87 8.03 -11.84
CA LEU A 24 4.12 6.79 -11.99
C LEU A 24 5.04 5.57 -12.17
N ASN A 25 6.20 5.75 -12.80
CA ASN A 25 7.18 4.66 -12.94
C ASN A 25 7.75 4.26 -11.57
N ALA A 26 8.06 5.22 -10.71
CA ALA A 26 8.52 4.92 -9.35
C ALA A 26 7.43 4.21 -8.53
N LEU A 27 6.17 4.63 -8.66
CA LEU A 27 5.04 3.95 -8.02
C LEU A 27 4.94 2.49 -8.46
N ARG A 28 5.05 2.23 -9.76
CA ARG A 28 4.98 0.87 -10.33
C ARG A 28 6.16 0.01 -9.92
N LEU A 29 7.37 0.53 -10.00
CA LEU A 29 8.58 -0.19 -9.59
C LEU A 29 8.57 -0.55 -8.11
N GLY A 30 8.04 0.33 -7.26
CA GLY A 30 7.90 0.06 -5.82
C GLY A 30 6.99 -1.12 -5.50
N CYS A 31 6.06 -1.47 -6.40
CA CYS A 31 5.18 -2.61 -6.22
C CYS A 31 5.86 -3.96 -6.42
N ASP A 32 6.92 -4.03 -7.22
CA ASP A 32 7.52 -5.31 -7.63
C ASP A 32 8.01 -6.14 -6.44
N ALA A 33 8.62 -5.50 -5.45
CA ALA A 33 9.14 -6.19 -4.27
C ALA A 33 8.03 -6.71 -3.33
N LEU A 34 6.80 -6.22 -3.46
CA LEU A 34 5.67 -6.63 -2.62
C LEU A 34 5.12 -8.00 -3.00
N ILE A 35 5.27 -8.40 -4.25
CA ILE A 35 4.69 -9.63 -4.78
C ILE A 35 5.33 -10.85 -4.12
N GLY A 36 4.50 -11.81 -3.73
CA GLY A 36 4.94 -13.06 -3.11
C GLY A 36 4.67 -13.11 -1.62
N LEU A 37 5.25 -14.09 -0.97
CA LEU A 37 5.15 -14.32 0.48
C LEU A 37 6.26 -13.54 1.20
N HIS A 38 5.85 -12.59 2.04
CA HIS A 38 6.79 -11.76 2.80
C HIS A 38 6.27 -11.53 4.22
N ASP A 39 7.20 -11.21 5.12
CA ASP A 39 6.87 -10.67 6.43
C ASP A 39 6.57 -9.17 6.29
N PHE A 40 5.32 -8.78 6.53
CA PHE A 40 4.85 -7.40 6.39
C PHE A 40 4.88 -6.62 7.72
N THR A 41 5.69 -7.02 8.66
CA THR A 41 5.81 -6.32 9.96
C THR A 41 6.05 -4.81 9.78
N SER A 42 6.86 -4.39 8.79
CA SER A 42 7.11 -2.96 8.51
C SER A 42 5.86 -2.19 8.08
N PHE A 43 4.82 -2.86 7.61
CA PHE A 43 3.58 -2.25 7.10
C PHE A 43 2.35 -2.55 7.94
N CYS A 44 2.49 -3.37 8.98
CA CYS A 44 1.36 -3.82 9.78
C CYS A 44 1.36 -3.18 11.16
N ARG A 45 0.17 -2.80 11.61
CA ARG A 45 -0.03 -2.44 13.00
C ARG A 45 -0.07 -3.70 13.86
N ARG A 46 0.76 -3.74 14.90
CA ARG A 46 0.76 -4.86 15.84
C ARG A 46 -0.57 -4.92 16.59
N PRO A 47 -1.22 -6.10 16.69
CA PRO A 47 -2.41 -6.28 17.51
C PRO A 47 -2.10 -6.01 18.99
N LYS A 48 -3.01 -5.31 19.66
CA LYS A 48 -2.90 -5.07 21.09
C LYS A 48 -3.43 -6.28 21.87
N GLY A 49 -2.73 -6.64 22.97
CA GLY A 49 -3.23 -7.62 23.93
C GLY A 49 -3.11 -9.08 23.49
N GLN A 50 -2.45 -9.38 22.39
CA GLN A 50 -2.16 -10.77 22.01
C GLN A 50 -0.81 -11.21 22.59
N PRO A 51 -0.75 -12.34 23.30
CA PRO A 51 0.51 -12.88 23.79
C PRO A 51 1.36 -13.41 22.62
N GLY A 52 2.67 -13.23 22.71
CA GLY A 52 3.63 -13.73 21.74
C GLY A 52 3.81 -12.82 20.52
N GLU A 53 4.59 -13.30 19.56
CA GLU A 53 4.85 -12.59 18.31
C GLU A 53 3.74 -12.85 17.29
N PRO A 54 3.07 -11.79 16.77
CA PRO A 54 2.03 -11.98 15.77
C PRO A 54 2.64 -12.44 14.45
N ASN A 55 1.94 -13.33 13.75
CA ASN A 55 2.32 -13.75 12.41
C ASN A 55 1.94 -12.67 11.40
N MET A 56 2.93 -11.97 10.87
CA MET A 56 2.76 -10.93 9.85
C MET A 56 3.10 -11.41 8.43
N MET A 57 3.25 -12.74 8.25
CA MET A 57 3.45 -13.32 6.93
C MET A 57 2.18 -13.20 6.09
N ARG A 58 2.31 -12.58 4.92
CA ARG A 58 1.21 -12.40 3.97
C ARG A 58 1.69 -12.69 2.56
N ARG A 59 0.81 -13.23 1.73
CA ARG A 59 1.10 -13.45 0.31
C ARG A 59 0.34 -12.43 -0.52
N VAL A 60 1.09 -11.53 -1.13
CA VAL A 60 0.57 -10.58 -2.13
C VAL A 60 0.60 -11.26 -3.49
N LEU A 61 -0.54 -11.32 -4.14
CA LEU A 61 -0.72 -11.96 -5.45
C LEU A 61 -0.48 -10.96 -6.58
N ASP A 62 -0.89 -9.72 -6.38
CA ASP A 62 -0.73 -8.65 -7.37
C ASP A 62 -0.75 -7.28 -6.68
N ALA A 63 -0.06 -6.31 -7.28
CA ALA A 63 -0.08 -4.92 -6.85
C ALA A 63 0.15 -4.04 -8.08
N ARG A 64 -0.85 -3.25 -8.47
CA ARG A 64 -0.80 -2.46 -9.72
C ARG A 64 -1.36 -1.07 -9.52
N TRP A 65 -0.70 -0.11 -10.17
CA TRP A 65 -1.20 1.24 -10.36
C TRP A 65 -1.85 1.39 -11.72
N HIS A 66 -3.04 2.00 -11.71
CA HIS A 66 -3.79 2.36 -12.90
C HIS A 66 -3.89 3.87 -12.99
N ASP A 67 -3.52 4.42 -14.13
CA ASP A 67 -3.79 5.80 -14.49
C ASP A 67 -5.17 5.87 -15.15
N LEU A 68 -6.13 6.47 -14.45
CA LEU A 68 -7.52 6.57 -14.93
C LEU A 68 -7.78 7.86 -15.73
N GLY A 69 -6.75 8.66 -15.95
CA GLY A 69 -6.87 9.96 -16.60
C GLY A 69 -7.21 11.08 -15.62
N ASP A 70 -7.03 12.32 -16.06
CA ASP A 70 -7.31 13.54 -15.29
C ASP A 70 -6.63 13.58 -13.89
N GLY A 71 -5.46 12.96 -13.77
CA GLY A 71 -4.73 12.87 -12.49
C GLY A 71 -5.36 11.93 -11.46
N VAL A 72 -6.29 11.08 -11.87
CA VAL A 72 -6.88 10.06 -10.98
C VAL A 72 -6.08 8.78 -11.11
N LEU A 73 -5.54 8.31 -9.98
CA LEU A 73 -4.75 7.08 -9.90
C LEU A 73 -5.45 6.07 -8.98
N ARG A 74 -5.38 4.80 -9.33
CA ARG A 74 -5.90 3.71 -8.52
C ARG A 74 -4.81 2.68 -8.26
N LEU A 75 -4.60 2.32 -6.99
CA LEU A 75 -3.78 1.20 -6.58
C LEU A 75 -4.68 0.01 -6.26
N ASP A 76 -4.48 -1.08 -6.98
CA ASP A 76 -5.12 -2.36 -6.68
C ASP A 76 -4.09 -3.29 -6.04
N ILE A 77 -4.41 -3.86 -4.89
CA ILE A 77 -3.61 -4.87 -4.22
C ILE A 77 -4.48 -6.09 -3.95
N ASP A 78 -4.02 -7.24 -4.42
CA ASP A 78 -4.64 -8.54 -4.20
C ASP A 78 -3.71 -9.40 -3.33
N ALA A 79 -4.25 -9.94 -2.26
CA ALA A 79 -3.51 -10.79 -1.34
C ALA A 79 -4.40 -11.86 -0.72
N LYS A 80 -3.80 -12.94 -0.24
CA LYS A 80 -4.51 -14.00 0.47
C LYS A 80 -5.13 -13.51 1.79
N ALA A 81 -4.45 -12.57 2.45
CA ALA A 81 -4.94 -11.88 3.64
C ALA A 81 -4.16 -10.58 3.82
N PHE A 82 -4.74 -9.66 4.56
CA PHE A 82 -4.11 -8.39 4.94
C PHE A 82 -4.00 -8.29 6.46
N CYS A 83 -2.89 -7.75 6.97
CA CYS A 83 -2.81 -7.35 8.36
C CYS A 83 -3.29 -5.91 8.54
N HIS A 84 -3.51 -5.52 9.78
CA HIS A 84 -4.10 -4.21 10.09
C HIS A 84 -3.21 -3.06 9.57
N GLN A 85 -3.81 -2.13 8.85
CA GLN A 85 -3.19 -0.97 8.19
C GLN A 85 -2.20 -1.31 7.06
N MET A 86 -2.07 -2.56 6.65
CA MET A 86 -1.08 -2.98 5.66
C MET A 86 -1.20 -2.19 4.35
N VAL A 87 -2.38 -2.15 3.74
CA VAL A 87 -2.59 -1.47 2.44
C VAL A 87 -2.33 0.02 2.55
N ARG A 88 -2.79 0.66 3.62
CA ARG A 88 -2.59 2.09 3.84
C ARG A 88 -1.12 2.45 4.05
N SER A 89 -0.37 1.62 4.79
CA SER A 89 1.07 1.81 4.99
C SER A 89 1.85 1.61 3.69
N ILE A 90 1.49 0.60 2.90
CA ILE A 90 2.07 0.37 1.58
C ILE A 90 1.79 1.56 0.65
N ALA A 91 0.55 2.02 0.59
CA ALA A 91 0.16 3.14 -0.26
C ALA A 91 0.94 4.42 0.09
N GLY A 92 1.05 4.74 1.38
CA GLY A 92 1.80 5.90 1.84
C GLY A 92 3.29 5.82 1.49
N THR A 93 3.89 4.65 1.63
CA THR A 93 5.30 4.41 1.27
C THR A 93 5.52 4.53 -0.24
N LEU A 94 4.63 3.97 -1.05
CA LEU A 94 4.66 4.10 -2.51
C LEU A 94 4.53 5.56 -2.95
N VAL A 95 3.65 6.31 -2.33
CA VAL A 95 3.48 7.74 -2.64
C VAL A 95 4.74 8.53 -2.31
N ASP A 96 5.45 8.22 -1.22
CA ASP A 96 6.75 8.82 -0.93
C ASP A 96 7.79 8.50 -2.02
N MET A 97 7.76 7.31 -2.60
CA MET A 97 8.59 6.96 -3.76
C MET A 97 8.20 7.76 -5.01
N GLY A 98 6.90 7.91 -5.26
CA GLY A 98 6.40 8.73 -6.36
C GLY A 98 6.75 10.21 -6.23
N ARG A 99 6.81 10.72 -5.01
CA ARG A 99 7.26 12.09 -4.70
C ARG A 99 8.77 12.29 -4.85
N GLY A 100 9.54 11.21 -4.98
CA GLY A 100 11.01 11.25 -5.00
C GLY A 100 11.67 11.36 -3.62
N ARG A 101 10.92 11.19 -2.54
CA ARG A 101 11.46 11.18 -1.16
C ARG A 101 12.19 9.90 -0.84
N ARG A 102 11.86 8.81 -1.52
CA ARG A 102 12.47 7.48 -1.43
C ARG A 102 12.67 6.90 -2.81
N ARG A 103 13.60 5.98 -2.93
CA ARG A 103 13.80 5.23 -4.16
C ARG A 103 12.90 4.00 -4.16
N ALA A 104 12.36 3.63 -5.33
CA ALA A 104 11.53 2.43 -5.48
C ALA A 104 12.26 1.14 -5.05
N GLY A 105 13.56 1.07 -5.28
CA GLY A 105 14.39 -0.06 -4.85
C GLY A 105 14.53 -0.24 -3.34
N GLU A 106 14.15 0.75 -2.54
CA GLU A 106 14.17 0.64 -1.07
C GLU A 106 13.05 -0.26 -0.53
N MET A 107 12.01 -0.55 -1.31
CA MET A 107 10.86 -1.35 -0.86
C MET A 107 11.30 -2.72 -0.31
N ALA A 108 12.17 -3.43 -1.00
CA ALA A 108 12.68 -4.72 -0.54
C ALA A 108 13.43 -4.61 0.79
N GLY A 109 14.21 -3.56 0.97
CA GLY A 109 14.93 -3.28 2.23
C GLY A 109 13.99 -2.98 3.39
N ILE A 110 12.93 -2.21 3.14
CA ILE A 110 11.91 -1.90 4.14
C ILE A 110 11.20 -3.20 4.60
N LEU A 111 10.84 -4.08 3.66
CA LEU A 111 10.26 -5.39 3.98
C LEU A 111 11.20 -6.22 4.87
N ARG A 112 12.46 -6.36 4.48
CA ARG A 112 13.44 -7.17 5.21
C ARG A 112 13.75 -6.64 6.60
N ALA A 113 13.69 -5.34 6.80
CA ALA A 113 14.01 -4.71 8.08
C ALA A 113 13.01 -5.04 9.19
N ARG A 114 11.79 -5.41 8.88
CA ARG A 114 10.71 -5.67 9.85
C ARG A 114 10.60 -4.58 10.91
N ASP A 115 10.71 -3.34 10.45
CA ASP A 115 10.67 -2.13 11.27
C ASP A 115 9.65 -1.16 10.70
N ARG A 116 8.58 -0.93 11.44
CA ARG A 116 7.49 -0.06 11.03
C ARG A 116 7.93 1.40 10.87
N GLN A 117 8.96 1.83 11.57
CA GLN A 117 9.49 3.19 11.47
C GLN A 117 10.11 3.48 10.10
N LEU A 118 10.49 2.46 9.35
CA LEU A 118 11.05 2.60 8.00
C LEU A 118 9.97 2.78 6.93
N ALA A 119 8.73 2.39 7.19
CA ALA A 119 7.62 2.66 6.27
C ALA A 119 7.31 4.17 6.23
N GLY A 120 6.70 4.60 5.13
CA GLY A 120 6.24 5.97 4.98
C GLY A 120 5.02 6.29 5.83
N THR A 121 4.51 7.50 5.66
CA THR A 121 3.27 7.93 6.31
C THR A 121 2.10 7.05 5.87
N VAL A 122 1.26 6.65 6.83
CA VAL A 122 0.07 5.85 6.55
C VAL A 122 -0.93 6.69 5.75
N ALA A 123 -1.40 6.18 4.61
CA ALA A 123 -2.40 6.85 3.81
C ALA A 123 -3.71 7.07 4.58
N PRO A 124 -4.46 8.15 4.32
CA PRO A 124 -5.77 8.36 4.93
C PRO A 124 -6.73 7.21 4.62
N PRO A 125 -7.66 6.86 5.54
CA PRO A 125 -8.52 5.70 5.36
C PRO A 125 -9.64 5.89 4.32
N HIS A 126 -10.06 7.11 4.05
CA HIS A 126 -11.24 7.39 3.22
C HIS A 126 -11.10 7.06 1.74
N GLY A 127 -9.86 6.85 1.26
CA GLY A 127 -9.60 6.41 -0.11
C GLY A 127 -9.47 4.90 -0.27
N LEU A 128 -9.56 4.12 0.81
CA LEU A 128 -9.44 2.67 0.78
C LEU A 128 -10.81 2.01 0.63
N CYS A 129 -10.90 1.06 -0.29
CA CYS A 129 -12.10 0.26 -0.52
C CYS A 129 -11.74 -1.22 -0.54
N LEU A 130 -12.45 -2.04 0.25
CA LEU A 130 -12.43 -3.49 0.07
C LEU A 130 -13.32 -3.83 -1.13
N TRP A 131 -12.68 -4.07 -2.27
CA TRP A 131 -13.39 -4.20 -3.55
C TRP A 131 -14.04 -5.56 -3.73
N GLU A 132 -13.31 -6.63 -3.36
CA GLU A 132 -13.75 -8.00 -3.61
C GLU A 132 -13.18 -8.93 -2.55
N VAL A 133 -13.98 -9.92 -2.14
CA VAL A 133 -13.54 -11.03 -1.31
C VAL A 133 -13.87 -12.32 -2.05
N VAL A 134 -12.85 -13.09 -2.41
CA VAL A 134 -13.01 -14.36 -3.10
C VAL A 134 -13.03 -15.48 -2.07
N TYR A 135 -14.15 -16.19 -2.02
CA TYR A 135 -14.30 -17.40 -1.20
C TYR A 135 -13.96 -18.62 -2.07
N GLY A 136 -13.01 -19.44 -1.63
CA GLY A 136 -12.58 -20.64 -2.32
C GLY A 136 -12.04 -21.66 -1.33
N GLU A 137 -11.45 -22.74 -1.86
CA GLU A 137 -10.76 -23.73 -1.02
C GLU A 137 -9.68 -23.04 -0.19
N ALA A 138 -9.62 -23.37 1.11
CA ALA A 138 -8.61 -22.86 2.01
C ALA A 138 -7.24 -23.35 1.53
N THR A 139 -6.49 -22.47 0.88
CA THR A 139 -5.10 -22.73 0.55
C THR A 139 -4.21 -22.19 1.65
N ALA A 140 -3.22 -22.99 2.09
CA ALA A 140 -2.19 -22.54 3.01
C ALA A 140 -1.47 -21.29 2.45
N ILE A 141 -1.04 -20.42 3.34
CA ILE A 141 -0.29 -19.22 3.00
C ILE A 141 1.01 -19.58 2.28
#